data_867da36bce95077332ad0faefe0cf121
#
_entry.id   867da36bce95077332ad0faefe0cf121
#
_cell.length_a   1.000
_cell.length_b   1.000
_cell.length_c   1.000
_cell.angle_alpha   90.00
_cell.angle_beta   90.00
_cell.angle_gamma   90.00
#
_symmetry.space_group_name_H-M   'P 1'
#
loop_
_entity.id
_entity.type
_entity.pdbx_description
1 polymer ?
#
loop_
_entity_poly.entity_id
_entity_poly.type
_entity_poly.pdbx_seq_one_letter_code
_entity_poly.pdbx_strand_id
1 'polypeptide(L)'
;RQMCIRDRIEETLKCAPQVKAFADKIHRETDVFFIGRGSDYTTSLEASLKLKEISYIHSEAYPSGELKHGPIALIEKGTTVIGTITDPALVDKSVSNLKEVITRGAKVLVVTNRDVRASDIDTLIRVPETHPLLAPAVSILPYQLLSYYIAKQNGLDVDKPRNLAKSVTVE
;
A
#
# COMPACT_ATOMS: atom_id res chain seq x y z
N ARG A 1 -15.80 16.39 -19.82
CA ARG A 1 -16.53 15.68 -18.74
C ARG A 1 -15.60 15.60 -17.55
N GLN A 2 -15.87 16.38 -16.50
CA GLN A 2 -15.21 16.16 -15.23
C GLN A 2 -15.64 14.76 -14.75
N MET A 3 -14.68 13.84 -14.72
CA MET A 3 -14.94 12.53 -14.10
C MET A 3 -15.07 12.75 -12.59
N CYS A 4 -16.24 12.43 -12.08
CA CYS A 4 -16.53 12.58 -10.66
C CYS A 4 -15.59 11.66 -9.86
N ILE A 5 -14.93 12.18 -8.82
CA ILE A 5 -14.07 11.39 -7.94
C ILE A 5 -14.82 10.19 -7.33
N ARG A 6 -16.12 10.35 -7.11
CA ARG A 6 -17.01 9.28 -6.64
C ARG A 6 -16.97 8.06 -7.57
N ASP A 7 -17.10 8.29 -8.90
CA ASP A 7 -17.10 7.20 -9.87
C ASP A 7 -15.76 6.44 -9.86
N ARG A 8 -14.64 7.18 -9.63
CA ARG A 8 -13.31 6.59 -9.48
C ARG A 8 -13.18 5.77 -8.21
N ILE A 9 -13.77 6.24 -7.11
CA ILE A 9 -13.83 5.50 -5.85
C ILE A 9 -14.63 4.20 -6.05
N GLU A 10 -15.82 4.28 -6.62
CA GLU A 10 -16.66 3.11 -6.89
C GLU A 10 -15.97 2.09 -7.82
N GLU A 11 -15.26 2.57 -8.85
CA GLU A 11 -14.47 1.71 -9.73
C GLU A 11 -13.29 1.05 -8.98
N THR A 12 -12.60 1.79 -8.13
CA THR A 12 -11.48 1.27 -7.34
C THR A 12 -11.92 0.17 -6.38
N LEU A 13 -13.08 0.30 -5.76
CA LEU A 13 -13.59 -0.70 -4.81
C LEU A 13 -13.81 -2.08 -5.46
N LYS A 14 -13.87 -2.16 -6.78
CA LYS A 14 -13.94 -3.46 -7.49
C LYS A 14 -12.66 -4.30 -7.33
N CYS A 15 -11.55 -3.71 -6.87
CA CYS A 15 -10.34 -4.45 -6.55
C CYS A 15 -10.44 -5.28 -5.26
N ALA A 16 -11.51 -5.14 -4.49
CA ALA A 16 -11.69 -5.78 -3.18
C ALA A 16 -11.39 -7.30 -3.16
N PRO A 17 -11.80 -8.12 -4.14
CA PRO A 17 -11.45 -9.54 -4.15
C PRO A 17 -9.94 -9.80 -4.27
N GLN A 18 -9.23 -9.02 -5.09
CA GLN A 18 -7.79 -9.15 -5.27
C GLN A 18 -7.03 -8.72 -3.99
N VAL A 19 -7.47 -7.62 -3.38
CA VAL A 19 -6.91 -7.13 -2.11
C VAL A 19 -7.13 -8.16 -1.00
N LYS A 20 -8.33 -8.75 -0.93
CA LYS A 20 -8.64 -9.81 0.03
C LYS A 20 -7.74 -11.03 -0.15
N ALA A 21 -7.56 -11.49 -1.39
CA ALA A 21 -6.69 -12.63 -1.68
C ALA A 21 -5.22 -12.37 -1.29
N PHE A 22 -4.76 -11.12 -1.37
CA PHE A 22 -3.43 -10.75 -0.88
C PHE A 22 -3.41 -10.68 0.66
N ALA A 23 -4.43 -10.09 1.27
CA ALA A 23 -4.57 -10.05 2.74
C ALA A 23 -4.53 -11.47 3.35
N ASP A 24 -5.20 -12.43 2.73
CA ASP A 24 -5.22 -13.83 3.19
C ASP A 24 -3.80 -14.47 3.19
N LYS A 25 -2.88 -13.96 2.38
CA LYS A 25 -1.48 -14.44 2.32
C LYS A 25 -0.57 -13.80 3.36
N ILE A 26 -0.87 -12.56 3.78
CA ILE A 26 0.06 -11.76 4.61
C ILE A 26 -0.48 -11.43 5.99
N HIS A 27 -1.69 -11.86 6.37
CA HIS A 27 -2.33 -11.46 7.65
C HIS A 27 -1.55 -11.89 8.90
N ARG A 28 -0.60 -12.81 8.77
CA ARG A 28 0.27 -13.28 9.86
C ARG A 28 1.68 -12.71 9.81
N GLU A 29 1.98 -11.84 8.84
CA GLU A 29 3.28 -11.16 8.79
C GLU A 29 3.43 -10.24 10.01
N THR A 30 4.65 -10.08 10.46
CA THR A 30 4.99 -9.19 11.59
C THR A 30 5.38 -7.82 11.11
N ASP A 31 5.94 -7.74 9.90
CA ASP A 31 6.51 -6.53 9.34
C ASP A 31 6.12 -6.37 7.87
N VAL A 32 5.71 -5.15 7.49
CA VAL A 32 5.34 -4.80 6.13
C VAL A 32 5.97 -3.46 5.75
N PHE A 33 6.62 -3.43 4.60
CA PHE A 33 7.24 -2.21 4.06
C PHE A 33 6.36 -1.58 2.98
N PHE A 34 6.13 -0.28 3.10
CA PHE A 34 5.47 0.51 2.06
C PHE A 34 6.48 1.40 1.36
N ILE A 35 6.42 1.49 0.05
CA ILE A 35 7.35 2.30 -0.73
C ILE A 35 6.65 3.12 -1.80
N GLY A 36 7.13 4.35 -2.00
CA GLY A 36 6.61 5.25 -3.02
C GLY A 36 7.60 6.37 -3.34
N ARG A 37 7.30 7.16 -4.36
CA ARG A 37 8.06 8.37 -4.71
C ARG A 37 7.13 9.57 -4.83
N GLY A 38 7.60 10.77 -4.45
CA GLY A 38 6.79 11.98 -4.49
C GLY A 38 5.48 11.81 -3.71
N SER A 39 4.32 12.11 -4.30
CA SER A 39 3.00 11.95 -3.69
C SER A 39 2.66 10.50 -3.33
N ASP A 40 3.23 9.53 -4.06
CA ASP A 40 3.05 8.11 -3.77
C ASP A 40 3.69 7.71 -2.43
N TYR A 41 4.77 8.37 -2.03
CA TYR A 41 5.36 8.18 -0.69
C TYR A 41 4.41 8.68 0.40
N THR A 42 3.76 9.82 0.20
CA THR A 42 2.75 10.33 1.16
C THR A 42 1.58 9.35 1.30
N THR A 43 1.12 8.77 0.20
CA THR A 43 0.11 7.69 0.22
C THR A 43 0.61 6.47 0.98
N SER A 44 1.88 6.10 0.81
CA SER A 44 2.51 4.97 1.51
C SER A 44 2.61 5.21 3.02
N LEU A 45 2.86 6.44 3.47
CA LEU A 45 2.83 6.81 4.90
C LEU A 45 1.44 6.58 5.50
N GLU A 46 0.40 7.07 4.83
CA GLU A 46 -0.98 6.87 5.29
C GLU A 46 -1.38 5.40 5.26
N ALA A 47 -0.99 4.65 4.23
CA ALA A 47 -1.25 3.22 4.12
C ALA A 47 -0.61 2.43 5.27
N SER A 48 0.65 2.73 5.58
CA SER A 48 1.37 2.15 6.73
C SER A 48 0.66 2.49 8.05
N LEU A 49 0.21 3.74 8.21
CA LEU A 49 -0.53 4.15 9.39
C LEU A 49 -1.84 3.35 9.55
N LYS A 50 -2.63 3.23 8.48
CA LYS A 50 -3.89 2.46 8.52
C LYS A 50 -3.66 0.99 8.86
N LEU A 51 -2.59 0.39 8.36
CA LEU A 51 -2.26 -1.00 8.69
C LEU A 51 -1.94 -1.14 10.19
N LYS A 52 -1.08 -0.28 10.72
CA LYS A 52 -0.72 -0.29 12.16
C LYS A 52 -1.93 -0.11 13.07
N GLU A 53 -2.80 0.85 12.74
CA GLU A 53 -3.91 1.24 13.60
C GLU A 53 -4.89 0.11 13.88
N ILE A 54 -5.23 -0.70 12.87
CA ILE A 54 -6.32 -1.69 12.99
C ILE A 54 -5.88 -3.15 12.93
N SER A 55 -4.69 -3.43 12.37
CA SER A 55 -4.17 -4.80 12.28
C SER A 55 -3.05 -5.09 13.27
N TYR A 56 -2.44 -4.04 13.84
CA TYR A 56 -1.30 -4.11 14.77
C TYR A 56 -0.03 -4.73 14.18
N ILE A 57 0.00 -4.92 12.86
CA ILE A 57 1.22 -5.32 12.16
C ILE A 57 2.16 -4.12 12.13
N HIS A 58 3.42 -4.34 12.51
CA HIS A 58 4.44 -3.31 12.35
C HIS A 58 4.63 -3.00 10.87
N SER A 59 4.62 -1.73 10.52
CA SER A 59 4.85 -1.32 9.14
C SER A 59 5.55 0.02 9.07
N GLU A 60 6.38 0.16 8.06
CA GLU A 60 7.11 1.39 7.80
C GLU A 60 6.96 1.80 6.34
N ALA A 61 6.99 3.11 6.11
CA ALA A 61 6.95 3.66 4.76
C ALA A 61 8.27 4.39 4.46
N TYR A 62 8.84 4.11 3.28
CA TYR A 62 10.08 4.72 2.83
C TYR A 62 9.92 5.35 1.45
N PRO A 63 10.58 6.48 1.19
CA PRO A 63 10.79 6.91 -0.17
C PRO A 63 11.57 5.82 -0.90
N SER A 64 11.05 5.30 -2.00
CA SER A 64 11.63 4.11 -2.63
C SER A 64 13.08 4.31 -3.11
N GLY A 65 13.48 5.56 -3.38
CA GLY A 65 14.87 5.90 -3.72
C GLY A 65 15.83 5.81 -2.54
N GLU A 66 15.31 5.91 -1.30
CA GLU A 66 16.12 5.90 -0.06
C GLU A 66 16.32 4.50 0.52
N LEU A 67 15.68 3.47 -0.05
CA LEU A 67 15.86 2.09 0.44
C LEU A 67 17.33 1.67 0.51
N LYS A 68 18.14 2.10 -0.46
CA LYS A 68 19.57 1.76 -0.56
C LYS A 68 20.41 2.28 0.60
N HIS A 69 19.93 3.29 1.29
CA HIS A 69 20.68 3.96 2.37
C HIS A 69 20.48 3.30 3.75
N GLY A 70 19.96 2.09 3.80
CA GLY A 70 19.82 1.32 5.04
C GLY A 70 18.68 0.31 5.02
N PRO A 71 17.41 0.73 4.82
CA PRO A 71 16.25 -0.13 4.96
C PRO A 71 16.26 -1.38 4.09
N ILE A 72 16.94 -1.34 2.96
CA ILE A 72 17.06 -2.50 2.05
C ILE A 72 17.76 -3.70 2.72
N ALA A 73 18.52 -3.48 3.78
CA ALA A 73 19.15 -4.55 4.56
C ALA A 73 18.13 -5.42 5.31
N LEU A 74 16.91 -4.91 5.52
CA LEU A 74 15.81 -5.64 6.15
C LEU A 74 15.00 -6.49 5.15
N ILE A 75 15.27 -6.33 3.85
CA ILE A 75 14.54 -7.04 2.81
C ILE A 75 15.20 -8.38 2.55
N GLU A 76 14.52 -9.43 2.92
CA GLU A 76 14.93 -10.81 2.69
C GLU A 76 13.83 -11.61 1.99
N LYS A 77 14.08 -12.88 1.71
CA LYS A 77 13.10 -13.75 1.04
C LYS A 77 11.83 -13.86 1.89
N GLY A 78 10.72 -13.45 1.28
CA GLY A 78 9.39 -13.49 1.89
C GLY A 78 8.97 -12.19 2.56
N THR A 79 9.85 -11.21 2.75
CA THR A 79 9.47 -9.88 3.27
C THR A 79 8.39 -9.26 2.38
N THR A 80 7.32 -8.76 2.99
CA THR A 80 6.22 -8.11 2.26
C THR A 80 6.56 -6.65 1.97
N VAL A 81 6.57 -6.28 0.70
CA VAL A 81 6.79 -4.91 0.22
C VAL A 81 5.59 -4.47 -0.62
N ILE A 82 5.03 -3.31 -0.30
CA ILE A 82 3.87 -2.74 -0.97
C ILE A 82 4.28 -1.42 -1.64
N GLY A 83 4.16 -1.37 -2.96
CA GLY A 83 4.55 -0.21 -3.77
C GLY A 83 3.35 0.58 -4.28
N THR A 84 3.46 1.91 -4.29
CA THR A 84 2.52 2.82 -4.97
C THR A 84 3.22 3.45 -6.16
N ILE A 85 2.58 3.39 -7.35
CA ILE A 85 3.11 3.98 -8.60
C ILE A 85 1.97 4.66 -9.35
N THR A 86 1.80 5.97 -9.13
CA THR A 86 0.75 6.76 -9.81
C THR A 86 1.31 7.98 -10.56
N ASP A 87 2.48 8.47 -10.18
CA ASP A 87 3.12 9.61 -10.83
C ASP A 87 3.74 9.19 -12.18
N PRO A 88 3.26 9.72 -13.33
CA PRO A 88 3.76 9.34 -14.64
C PRO A 88 5.24 9.67 -14.85
N ALA A 89 5.75 10.71 -14.19
CA ALA A 89 7.15 11.12 -14.32
C ALA A 89 8.13 10.22 -13.56
N LEU A 90 7.62 9.39 -12.65
CA LEU A 90 8.44 8.59 -11.73
C LEU A 90 8.28 7.07 -11.93
N VAL A 91 7.49 6.63 -12.93
CA VAL A 91 7.21 5.19 -13.17
C VAL A 91 8.48 4.38 -13.29
N ASP A 92 9.39 4.74 -14.20
CA ASP A 92 10.61 3.96 -14.46
C ASP A 92 11.51 3.86 -13.23
N LYS A 93 11.64 4.96 -12.49
CA LYS A 93 12.42 5.00 -11.24
C LYS A 93 11.78 4.13 -10.16
N SER A 94 10.45 4.17 -10.04
CA SER A 94 9.72 3.37 -9.06
C SER A 94 9.79 1.88 -9.40
N VAL A 95 9.65 1.51 -10.67
CA VAL A 95 9.81 0.13 -11.14
C VAL A 95 11.24 -0.36 -10.90
N SER A 96 12.26 0.47 -11.13
CA SER A 96 13.65 0.12 -10.84
C SER A 96 13.85 -0.19 -9.34
N ASN A 97 13.27 0.62 -8.44
CA ASN A 97 13.36 0.35 -7.00
C ASN A 97 12.58 -0.91 -6.59
N LEU A 98 11.44 -1.20 -7.23
CA LEU A 98 10.73 -2.47 -6.99
C LEU A 98 11.58 -3.67 -7.37
N LYS A 99 12.28 -3.63 -8.51
CA LYS A 99 13.18 -4.71 -8.94
C LYS A 99 14.25 -5.02 -7.89
N GLU A 100 14.72 -4.01 -7.18
CA GLU A 100 15.74 -4.19 -6.13
C GLU A 100 15.24 -5.03 -4.94
N VAL A 101 13.99 -4.88 -4.55
CA VAL A 101 13.39 -5.69 -3.48
C VAL A 101 12.96 -7.06 -4.01
N ILE A 102 12.45 -7.14 -5.23
CA ILE A 102 12.09 -8.40 -5.89
C ILE A 102 13.31 -9.32 -6.02
N THR A 103 14.46 -8.80 -6.43
CA THR A 103 15.70 -9.61 -6.56
C THR A 103 16.19 -10.16 -5.22
N ARG A 104 15.73 -9.63 -4.11
CA ARG A 104 16.00 -10.15 -2.76
C ARG A 104 14.94 -11.14 -2.27
N GLY A 105 13.94 -11.41 -3.10
CA GLY A 105 12.88 -12.38 -2.81
C GLY A 105 11.71 -11.81 -2.01
N ALA A 106 11.52 -10.49 -2.00
CA ALA A 106 10.34 -9.87 -1.40
C ALA A 106 9.05 -10.35 -2.08
N LYS A 107 7.97 -10.48 -1.32
CA LYS A 107 6.60 -10.59 -1.83
C LYS A 107 6.10 -9.18 -2.13
N VAL A 108 5.69 -8.91 -3.36
CA VAL A 108 5.38 -7.56 -3.80
C VAL A 108 3.94 -7.38 -4.23
N LEU A 109 3.24 -6.43 -3.60
CA LEU A 109 2.00 -5.86 -4.10
C LEU A 109 2.27 -4.46 -4.65
N VAL A 110 1.68 -4.15 -5.80
CA VAL A 110 1.74 -2.80 -6.38
C VAL A 110 0.34 -2.26 -6.63
N VAL A 111 0.09 -1.04 -6.17
CA VAL A 111 -1.08 -0.24 -6.54
C VAL A 111 -0.66 0.80 -7.57
N THR A 112 -1.32 0.80 -8.72
CA THR A 112 -0.94 1.69 -9.82
C THR A 112 -2.13 2.05 -10.72
N ASN A 113 -2.06 3.22 -11.32
CA ASN A 113 -2.90 3.65 -12.43
C ASN A 113 -2.10 3.76 -13.75
N ARG A 114 -0.88 3.18 -13.78
CA ARG A 114 0.05 3.22 -14.91
C ARG A 114 0.26 1.83 -15.49
N ASP A 115 0.76 1.77 -16.72
CA ASP A 115 1.15 0.50 -17.32
C ASP A 115 2.50 0.06 -16.73
N VAL A 116 2.42 -0.64 -15.61
CA VAL A 116 3.58 -1.25 -14.96
C VAL A 116 3.66 -2.70 -15.41
N ARG A 117 4.79 -3.05 -16.03
CA ARG A 117 5.12 -4.40 -16.46
C ARG A 117 6.30 -4.89 -15.63
N ALA A 118 6.02 -5.78 -14.71
CA ALA A 118 7.05 -6.54 -14.02
C ALA A 118 6.52 -7.96 -13.85
N SER A 119 7.22 -8.93 -14.45
CA SER A 119 6.86 -10.36 -14.43
C SER A 119 6.82 -10.94 -13.02
N ASP A 120 7.46 -10.27 -12.07
CA ASP A 120 7.75 -10.80 -10.74
C ASP A 120 7.00 -10.04 -9.64
N ILE A 121 5.94 -9.32 -10.00
CA ILE A 121 5.01 -8.72 -9.05
C ILE A 121 3.96 -9.77 -8.67
N ASP A 122 3.86 -10.11 -7.39
CA ASP A 122 2.90 -11.12 -6.89
C ASP A 122 1.45 -10.69 -7.04
N THR A 123 1.18 -9.39 -6.86
CA THR A 123 -0.16 -8.84 -6.98
C THR A 123 -0.11 -7.40 -7.52
N LEU A 124 -0.80 -7.17 -8.61
CA LEU A 124 -0.92 -5.85 -9.22
C LEU A 124 -2.38 -5.38 -9.10
N ILE A 125 -2.61 -4.34 -8.32
CA ILE A 125 -3.91 -3.69 -8.16
C ILE A 125 -3.96 -2.47 -9.07
N ARG A 126 -4.86 -2.50 -10.05
CA ARG A 126 -5.08 -1.35 -10.91
C ARG A 126 -6.17 -0.47 -10.34
N VAL A 127 -5.86 0.82 -10.22
CA VAL A 127 -6.82 1.87 -9.87
C VAL A 127 -7.06 2.75 -11.10
N PRO A 128 -8.23 3.38 -11.22
CA PRO A 128 -8.53 4.22 -12.38
C PRO A 128 -7.64 5.47 -12.41
N GLU A 129 -7.33 5.91 -13.62
CA GLU A 129 -6.61 7.16 -13.82
C GLU A 129 -7.48 8.36 -13.42
N THR A 130 -6.87 9.31 -12.74
CA THR A 130 -7.51 10.55 -12.31
C THR A 130 -6.51 11.71 -12.39
N HIS A 131 -6.96 12.93 -12.07
CA HIS A 131 -6.05 14.07 -11.98
C HIS A 131 -4.94 13.78 -10.96
N PRO A 132 -3.67 14.10 -11.24
CA PRO A 132 -2.54 13.76 -10.37
C PRO A 132 -2.72 14.18 -8.91
N LEU A 133 -3.28 15.35 -8.64
CA LEU A 133 -3.57 15.82 -7.27
C LEU A 133 -4.64 14.98 -6.55
N LEU A 134 -5.45 14.21 -7.27
CA LEU A 134 -6.49 13.33 -6.71
C LEU A 134 -6.07 11.86 -6.68
N ALA A 135 -4.92 11.52 -7.27
CA ALA A 135 -4.42 10.16 -7.30
C ALA A 135 -4.28 9.55 -5.88
N PRO A 136 -3.78 10.26 -4.86
CA PRO A 136 -3.73 9.75 -3.49
C PRO A 136 -5.11 9.35 -2.94
N ALA A 137 -6.17 10.12 -3.22
CA ALA A 137 -7.52 9.82 -2.74
C ALA A 137 -8.11 8.52 -3.33
N VAL A 138 -7.63 8.10 -4.50
CA VAL A 138 -8.03 6.85 -5.14
C VAL A 138 -7.11 5.70 -4.76
N SER A 139 -5.80 5.94 -4.75
CA SER A 139 -4.80 4.90 -4.48
C SER A 139 -4.73 4.47 -3.00
N ILE A 140 -5.27 5.25 -2.07
CA ILE A 140 -5.34 4.85 -0.65
C ILE A 140 -6.39 3.75 -0.40
N LEU A 141 -7.43 3.65 -1.21
CA LEU A 141 -8.56 2.73 -0.98
C LEU A 141 -8.16 1.25 -0.93
N PRO A 142 -7.32 0.72 -1.85
CA PRO A 142 -6.83 -0.65 -1.73
C PRO A 142 -6.12 -0.93 -0.40
N TYR A 143 -5.42 0.04 0.17
CA TYR A 143 -4.71 -0.12 1.44
C TYR A 143 -5.65 -0.09 2.65
N GLN A 144 -6.69 0.73 2.60
CA GLN A 144 -7.75 0.71 3.61
C GLN A 144 -8.47 -0.64 3.60
N LEU A 145 -8.80 -1.18 2.42
CA LEU A 145 -9.35 -2.52 2.27
C LEU A 145 -8.39 -3.60 2.76
N LEU A 146 -7.09 -3.48 2.45
CA LEU A 146 -6.06 -4.42 2.90
C LEU A 146 -6.01 -4.48 4.42
N SER A 147 -5.89 -3.34 5.07
CA SER A 147 -5.86 -3.23 6.52
C SER A 147 -7.13 -3.80 7.17
N TYR A 148 -8.29 -3.50 6.58
CA TYR A 148 -9.58 -4.05 7.01
C TYR A 148 -9.63 -5.58 6.92
N TYR A 149 -9.24 -6.16 5.77
CA TYR A 149 -9.28 -7.60 5.58
C TYR A 149 -8.30 -8.33 6.49
N ILE A 150 -7.10 -7.80 6.69
CA ILE A 150 -6.12 -8.34 7.63
C ILE A 150 -6.67 -8.33 9.05
N ALA A 151 -7.23 -7.21 9.50
CA ALA A 151 -7.82 -7.09 10.83
C ALA A 151 -8.97 -8.10 11.03
N LYS A 152 -9.86 -8.20 10.05
CA LYS A 152 -10.97 -9.20 10.07
C LYS A 152 -10.45 -10.62 10.12
N GLN A 153 -9.41 -10.96 9.35
CA GLN A 153 -8.81 -12.30 9.32
C GLN A 153 -8.18 -12.65 10.68
N ASN A 154 -7.64 -11.66 11.37
CA ASN A 154 -7.05 -11.83 12.70
C ASN A 154 -8.07 -11.72 13.84
N GLY A 155 -9.37 -11.58 13.53
CA GLY A 155 -10.44 -11.48 14.54
C GLY A 155 -10.43 -10.18 15.35
N LEU A 156 -9.85 -9.11 14.79
CA LEU A 156 -9.73 -7.81 15.46
C LEU A 156 -10.96 -6.93 15.21
N ASP A 157 -11.32 -6.13 16.21
CA ASP A 157 -12.39 -5.15 16.09
C ASP A 157 -11.88 -3.87 15.42
N VAL A 158 -12.26 -3.66 14.17
CA VAL A 158 -11.84 -2.51 13.36
C VAL A 158 -12.50 -1.19 13.79
N ASP A 159 -13.63 -1.27 14.49
CA ASP A 159 -14.36 -0.10 14.96
C ASP A 159 -13.88 0.42 16.32
N LYS A 160 -13.18 -0.44 17.07
CA LYS A 160 -12.61 -0.15 18.38
C LYS A 160 -11.17 -0.61 18.50
N PRO A 161 -10.26 -0.02 17.72
CA PRO A 161 -8.85 -0.37 17.80
C PRO A 161 -8.30 -0.04 19.19
N ARG A 162 -7.44 -0.93 19.70
CA ARG A 162 -6.83 -0.75 21.04
C ARG A 162 -5.96 0.50 21.09
N ASN A 163 -5.93 1.16 22.23
CA ASN A 163 -5.08 2.32 22.52
C ASN A 163 -5.35 3.56 21.63
N LEU A 164 -6.42 3.55 20.84
CA LEU A 164 -6.84 4.70 20.06
C LEU A 164 -8.14 5.27 20.60
N ALA A 165 -8.16 6.56 20.88
CA ALA A 165 -9.36 7.30 21.27
C ALA A 165 -9.85 8.14 20.09
N LYS A 166 -11.17 8.19 19.87
CA LYS A 166 -11.79 9.07 18.85
C LYS A 166 -11.60 10.55 19.14
N SER A 167 -11.33 10.88 20.40
CA SER A 167 -10.95 12.24 20.85
C SER A 167 -9.90 12.13 21.94
N VAL A 168 -8.86 12.94 21.85
CA VAL A 168 -7.91 13.10 22.96
C VAL A 168 -8.57 13.98 24.01
N THR A 169 -8.95 13.39 25.14
CA THR A 169 -9.59 14.07 26.27
C THR A 169 -8.65 14.25 27.47
N VAL A 170 -7.37 13.90 27.31
CA VAL A 170 -6.34 14.00 28.36
C VAL A 170 -5.25 14.92 27.84
N GLU A 171 -4.97 15.98 28.57
CA GLU A 171 -3.79 16.82 28.42
C GLU A 171 -2.59 16.20 29.14
#